data_2082ceee36b190a9f05c501793d035c5
#
_entry.id   2082ceee36b190a9f05c501793d035c5
#
_cell.length_a   1.000
_cell.length_b   1.000
_cell.length_c   1.000
_cell.angle_alpha   90.00
_cell.angle_beta   90.00
_cell.angle_gamma   90.00
#
_symmetry.space_group_name_H-M   'P 1'
#
loop_
_entity.id
_entity.type
_entity.pdbx_description
1 polymer ?
#
loop_
_entity_poly.entity_id
_entity_poly.type
_entity_poly.pdbx_seq_one_letter_code
_entity_poly.pdbx_strand_id
1 'polypeptide(L)'
;MAMTRIEDGIQDTEPIRFLELLGLDEEDLAGYSIRLNGSNPEWGKWSDLPDAYYSSYDDLMKWIFTKKWPDKDKATAQIHTRKVLQFIQLKPENPHPTQWLFVGAYDVLDEYTENDGKILYRYNEIPEYASLKARAVVYYKRDPGYTGVVFNLSNNEERRRDFLKTMTLEKIAQSPVSALPFSGYENVRLTHRQLVEAVNNEEWRAALGSVQAVYLQTDRRTGWHYVGSAYSRKGASHGLLSRWKEYASGDHSGGNKQLRNLGAGYIEKNFQYSILEIFDMNKSPKEIIDREHWWMDTLGSVRRNNDEVPHGYNSVAERENSDQHE
;
A
#
# COMPACT_ATOMS: atom_id res chain seq x y z
N MET A 1 -7.04 -9.08 56.42
CA MET A 1 -5.88 -8.78 55.53
C MET A 1 -6.45 -8.14 54.27
N ALA A 2 -6.37 -6.83 54.14
CA ALA A 2 -6.86 -6.10 52.98
C ALA A 2 -5.82 -6.16 51.87
N MET A 3 -6.19 -6.70 50.69
CA MET A 3 -5.38 -6.62 49.49
C MET A 3 -5.38 -5.19 48.98
N THR A 4 -4.26 -4.52 49.10
CA THR A 4 -3.99 -3.22 48.49
C THR A 4 -3.92 -3.44 46.96
N ARG A 5 -4.91 -2.90 46.20
CA ARG A 5 -4.81 -2.75 44.78
C ARG A 5 -3.69 -1.75 44.48
N ILE A 6 -2.67 -2.21 43.77
CA ILE A 6 -1.70 -1.33 43.13
C ILE A 6 -2.41 -0.77 41.89
N GLU A 7 -2.85 0.48 41.94
CA GLU A 7 -3.20 1.27 40.78
C GLU A 7 -1.88 1.65 40.11
N ASP A 8 -1.51 0.90 39.08
CA ASP A 8 -0.44 1.29 38.17
C ASP A 8 -0.90 2.53 37.40
N GLY A 9 -0.47 3.68 37.90
CA GLY A 9 -0.64 4.97 37.22
C GLY A 9 0.21 4.96 35.95
N ILE A 10 -0.41 4.67 34.81
CA ILE A 10 0.12 5.10 33.53
C ILE A 10 0.06 6.63 33.58
N GLN A 11 1.21 7.28 33.82
CA GLN A 11 1.31 8.73 33.65
C GLN A 11 0.94 9.03 32.20
N ASP A 12 -0.08 9.86 32.00
CA ASP A 12 -0.39 10.45 30.69
C ASP A 12 0.88 11.19 30.23
N THR A 13 1.65 10.54 29.38
CA THR A 13 2.83 11.18 28.78
C THR A 13 2.35 12.16 27.74
N GLU A 14 2.87 13.38 27.77
CA GLU A 14 2.54 14.37 26.73
C GLU A 14 2.86 13.80 25.35
N PRO A 15 1.97 13.99 24.36
CA PRO A 15 2.20 13.51 23.01
C PRO A 15 3.43 14.19 22.39
N ILE A 16 4.21 13.43 21.64
CA ILE A 16 5.37 13.98 20.92
C ILE A 16 4.85 14.91 19.80
N ARG A 17 5.29 16.14 19.80
CA ARG A 17 4.94 17.12 18.78
C ARG A 17 5.82 16.92 17.54
N PHE A 18 5.19 16.67 16.40
CA PHE A 18 5.92 16.25 15.21
C PHE A 18 6.84 17.34 14.65
N LEU A 19 6.40 18.60 14.64
CA LEU A 19 7.21 19.69 14.11
C LEU A 19 8.43 20.01 14.99
N GLU A 20 8.27 19.89 16.31
CA GLU A 20 9.40 19.97 17.25
C GLU A 20 10.39 18.83 17.08
N LEU A 21 9.91 17.62 16.76
CA LEU A 21 10.77 16.48 16.39
C LEU A 21 11.60 16.77 15.13
N LEU A 22 11.07 17.55 14.18
CA LEU A 22 11.80 18.01 13.01
C LEU A 22 12.79 19.15 13.35
N GLY A 23 12.84 19.62 14.60
CA GLY A 23 13.66 20.76 15.02
C GLY A 23 13.12 22.12 14.54
N LEU A 24 11.83 22.20 14.22
CA LEU A 24 11.19 23.42 13.72
C LEU A 24 10.46 24.15 14.86
N ASP A 25 10.78 25.42 15.04
CA ASP A 25 10.09 26.32 15.94
C ASP A 25 9.08 27.26 15.22
N GLU A 26 8.51 28.20 15.94
CA GLU A 26 7.52 29.15 15.39
C GLU A 26 8.15 30.07 14.32
N GLU A 27 9.43 30.45 14.47
CA GLU A 27 10.15 31.34 13.53
C GLU A 27 10.49 30.56 12.25
N ASP A 28 11.00 29.35 12.39
CA ASP A 28 11.29 28.45 11.25
C ASP A 28 10.06 28.19 10.39
N LEU A 29 8.92 27.94 11.03
CA LEU A 29 7.65 27.67 10.34
C LEU A 29 7.15 28.86 9.50
N ALA A 30 7.59 30.06 9.74
CA ALA A 30 7.29 31.20 8.85
C ALA A 30 7.83 31.00 7.42
N GLY A 31 8.87 30.19 7.25
CA GLY A 31 9.44 29.80 5.96
C GLY A 31 8.76 28.62 5.29
N TYR A 32 7.77 28.00 5.94
CA TYR A 32 7.14 26.75 5.48
C TYR A 32 5.67 26.91 5.10
N SER A 33 5.25 26.09 4.16
CA SER A 33 3.85 25.70 4.01
C SER A 33 3.69 24.24 4.47
N ILE A 34 2.51 23.89 4.99
CA ILE A 34 2.12 22.51 5.25
C ILE A 34 1.05 22.13 4.22
N ARG A 35 1.23 20.98 3.56
CA ARG A 35 0.25 20.49 2.60
C ARG A 35 -0.28 19.12 3.02
N LEU A 36 -1.60 19.08 3.24
CA LEU A 36 -2.35 17.89 3.65
C LEU A 36 -3.19 17.39 2.46
N ASN A 37 -2.65 16.45 1.69
CA ASN A 37 -3.30 15.90 0.51
C ASN A 37 -4.29 14.82 0.93
N GLY A 38 -5.59 15.08 0.73
CA GLY A 38 -6.66 14.13 1.00
C GLY A 38 -6.98 13.26 -0.20
N SER A 39 -7.45 12.05 0.04
CA SER A 39 -8.02 11.14 -0.96
C SER A 39 -9.46 11.52 -1.28
N ASN A 40 -9.92 11.20 -2.49
CA ASN A 40 -11.34 11.32 -2.85
C ASN A 40 -11.72 10.11 -3.74
N PRO A 41 -12.76 9.33 -3.36
CA PRO A 41 -13.22 8.17 -4.13
C PRO A 41 -13.51 8.43 -5.60
N GLU A 42 -13.88 9.67 -5.96
CA GLU A 42 -14.22 10.06 -7.33
C GLU A 42 -13.00 10.40 -8.19
N TRP A 43 -11.80 10.50 -7.61
CA TRP A 43 -10.60 10.96 -8.32
C TRP A 43 -9.78 9.84 -9.00
N GLY A 44 -10.37 8.69 -9.26
CA GLY A 44 -9.72 7.58 -9.96
C GLY A 44 -8.45 7.13 -9.24
N LYS A 45 -7.28 7.25 -9.85
CA LYS A 45 -6.01 6.83 -9.22
C LYS A 45 -5.61 7.64 -7.97
N TRP A 46 -6.26 8.75 -7.68
CA TRP A 46 -6.06 9.56 -6.48
C TRP A 46 -7.10 9.28 -5.39
N SER A 47 -7.90 8.25 -5.57
CA SER A 47 -8.86 7.80 -4.56
C SER A 47 -8.18 7.16 -3.34
N ASP A 48 -6.97 6.64 -3.53
CA ASP A 48 -6.11 6.07 -2.48
C ASP A 48 -4.69 6.61 -2.66
N LEU A 49 -4.33 7.66 -1.91
CA LEU A 49 -3.01 8.29 -2.03
C LEU A 49 -1.87 7.44 -1.48
N PRO A 50 -2.00 6.68 -0.39
CA PRO A 50 -1.03 5.68 0.00
C PRO A 50 -0.74 4.67 -1.11
N ASP A 51 -1.75 4.09 -1.75
CA ASP A 51 -1.54 3.21 -2.90
C ASP A 51 -0.83 3.92 -4.05
N ALA A 52 -1.25 5.14 -4.40
CA ALA A 52 -0.61 5.94 -5.44
C ALA A 52 0.86 6.27 -5.12
N TYR A 53 1.19 6.48 -3.84
CA TYR A 53 2.56 6.75 -3.40
C TYR A 53 3.52 5.59 -3.72
N TYR A 54 3.06 4.36 -3.59
CA TYR A 54 3.89 3.17 -3.85
C TYR A 54 3.81 2.67 -5.29
N SER A 55 2.69 2.87 -5.98
CA SER A 55 2.47 2.34 -7.33
C SER A 55 2.75 3.33 -8.45
N SER A 56 2.70 4.62 -8.17
CA SER A 56 2.77 5.69 -9.17
C SER A 56 3.41 6.95 -8.60
N TYR A 57 4.55 6.80 -7.92
CA TYR A 57 5.22 7.87 -7.16
C TYR A 57 5.43 9.14 -7.97
N ASP A 58 6.00 9.04 -9.18
CA ASP A 58 6.30 10.21 -9.99
C ASP A 58 5.04 10.97 -10.41
N ASP A 59 3.98 10.24 -10.74
CA ASP A 59 2.68 10.85 -11.07
C ASP A 59 2.04 11.51 -9.85
N LEU A 60 2.14 10.87 -8.67
CA LEU A 60 1.65 11.45 -7.42
C LEU A 60 2.41 12.72 -7.08
N MET A 61 3.74 12.72 -7.20
CA MET A 61 4.56 13.90 -6.93
C MET A 61 4.21 15.05 -7.89
N LYS A 62 4.02 14.79 -9.18
CA LYS A 62 3.49 15.79 -10.11
C LYS A 62 2.13 16.31 -9.67
N TRP A 63 1.22 15.43 -9.27
CA TRP A 63 -0.12 15.82 -8.83
C TRP A 63 -0.07 16.70 -7.57
N ILE A 64 0.69 16.34 -6.55
CA ILE A 64 0.79 17.13 -5.31
C ILE A 64 1.58 18.43 -5.49
N PHE A 65 2.40 18.57 -6.53
CA PHE A 65 3.10 19.81 -6.88
C PHE A 65 2.40 20.60 -7.99
N THR A 66 1.20 20.19 -8.43
CA THR A 66 0.40 21.00 -9.36
C THR A 66 -0.17 22.22 -8.63
N LYS A 67 0.18 23.42 -9.13
CA LYS A 67 -0.34 24.70 -8.67
C LYS A 67 -1.69 25.00 -9.31
N LYS A 68 -1.79 24.79 -10.62
CA LYS A 68 -2.98 25.12 -11.40
C LYS A 68 -3.27 24.09 -12.48
N TRP A 69 -4.53 23.69 -12.57
CA TRP A 69 -5.05 22.83 -13.63
C TRP A 69 -5.52 23.66 -14.83
N PRO A 70 -5.44 23.14 -16.07
CA PRO A 70 -5.81 23.89 -17.28
C PRO A 70 -7.27 24.36 -17.32
N ASP A 71 -8.16 23.54 -16.74
CA ASP A 71 -9.61 23.76 -16.68
C ASP A 71 -10.05 24.69 -15.53
N LYS A 72 -9.11 25.20 -14.73
CA LYS A 72 -9.38 26.08 -13.58
C LYS A 72 -8.92 27.51 -13.84
N ASP A 73 -9.79 28.47 -13.56
CA ASP A 73 -9.46 29.90 -13.67
C ASP A 73 -8.42 30.35 -12.64
N LYS A 74 -8.43 29.74 -11.46
CA LYS A 74 -7.56 30.07 -10.33
C LYS A 74 -6.64 28.92 -9.96
N ALA A 75 -5.48 29.26 -9.37
CA ALA A 75 -4.62 28.26 -8.75
C ALA A 75 -5.36 27.54 -7.62
N THR A 76 -5.28 26.19 -7.62
CA THR A 76 -6.01 25.35 -6.66
C THR A 76 -5.18 25.00 -5.43
N ALA A 77 -3.83 25.09 -5.53
CA ALA A 77 -2.92 24.71 -4.47
C ALA A 77 -1.66 25.59 -4.48
N GLN A 78 -1.82 26.88 -4.15
CA GLN A 78 -0.73 27.83 -4.19
C GLN A 78 0.14 27.74 -2.94
N ILE A 79 1.44 27.45 -3.12
CA ILE A 79 2.48 27.48 -2.09
C ILE A 79 3.13 28.87 -2.13
N HIS A 80 3.11 29.59 -1.02
CA HIS A 80 3.64 30.96 -0.92
C HIS A 80 5.01 31.03 -0.24
N THR A 81 5.47 29.93 0.32
CA THR A 81 6.74 29.82 1.02
C THR A 81 7.76 29.07 0.19
N ARG A 82 9.04 29.21 0.56
CA ARG A 82 10.13 28.52 -0.13
C ARG A 82 10.19 27.03 0.23
N LYS A 83 9.66 26.64 1.37
CA LYS A 83 9.70 25.27 1.85
C LYS A 83 8.29 24.72 2.07
N VAL A 84 8.11 23.41 1.85
CA VAL A 84 6.83 22.75 2.08
C VAL A 84 7.03 21.38 2.74
N LEU A 85 6.23 21.11 3.78
CA LEU A 85 6.08 19.77 4.35
C LEU A 85 4.88 19.10 3.68
N GLN A 86 5.08 17.94 3.10
CA GLN A 86 4.07 17.19 2.36
C GLN A 86 3.55 16.00 3.17
N PHE A 87 2.24 15.87 3.20
CA PHE A 87 1.55 14.75 3.85
C PHE A 87 0.47 14.22 2.92
N ILE A 88 0.19 12.91 3.02
CA ILE A 88 -0.94 12.26 2.36
C ILE A 88 -1.83 11.62 3.41
N GLN A 89 -3.13 11.61 3.14
CA GLN A 89 -4.13 10.95 3.98
C GLN A 89 -3.87 9.44 4.03
N LEU A 90 -3.79 8.86 5.23
CA LEU A 90 -3.44 7.45 5.41
C LEU A 90 -4.64 6.50 5.23
N LYS A 91 -5.85 6.94 5.60
CA LYS A 91 -7.09 6.15 5.49
C LYS A 91 -8.04 6.80 4.49
N PRO A 92 -8.05 6.35 3.21
CA PRO A 92 -8.84 6.99 2.16
C PRO A 92 -10.35 6.96 2.40
N GLU A 93 -10.85 5.96 3.14
CA GLU A 93 -12.27 5.80 3.47
C GLU A 93 -12.78 6.80 4.54
N ASN A 94 -11.86 7.50 5.21
CA ASN A 94 -12.24 8.47 6.24
C ASN A 94 -12.51 9.85 5.62
N PRO A 95 -13.76 10.36 5.57
CA PRO A 95 -14.08 11.68 5.02
C PRO A 95 -13.55 12.84 5.88
N HIS A 96 -13.18 12.56 7.14
CA HIS A 96 -12.59 13.52 8.07
C HIS A 96 -11.21 13.01 8.53
N PRO A 97 -10.18 13.05 7.64
CA PRO A 97 -8.91 12.44 7.95
C PRO A 97 -8.22 13.14 9.11
N THR A 98 -7.67 12.33 10.01
CA THR A 98 -6.87 12.77 11.15
C THR A 98 -5.46 12.16 11.13
N GLN A 99 -5.25 11.10 10.35
CA GLN A 99 -3.97 10.41 10.23
C GLN A 99 -3.34 10.74 8.88
N TRP A 100 -2.10 11.19 8.93
CA TRP A 100 -1.35 11.66 7.77
C TRP A 100 0.02 11.02 7.73
N LEU A 101 0.37 10.47 6.58
CA LEU A 101 1.72 9.97 6.32
C LEU A 101 2.60 11.14 5.86
N PHE A 102 3.70 11.36 6.52
CA PHE A 102 4.72 12.32 6.09
C PHE A 102 5.44 11.79 4.85
N VAL A 103 5.34 12.49 3.74
CA VAL A 103 5.96 12.07 2.46
C VAL A 103 7.14 12.93 2.04
N GLY A 104 7.60 13.79 2.92
CA GLY A 104 8.85 14.53 2.78
C GLY A 104 8.72 16.04 2.97
N ALA A 105 9.86 16.69 3.02
CA ALA A 105 10.02 18.14 3.02
C ALA A 105 10.76 18.56 1.75
N TYR A 106 10.38 19.69 1.17
CA TYR A 106 10.90 20.11 -0.13
C TYR A 106 11.13 21.61 -0.19
N ASP A 107 12.25 22.00 -0.82
CA ASP A 107 12.47 23.36 -1.31
C ASP A 107 11.67 23.55 -2.59
N VAL A 108 10.84 24.59 -2.62
CA VAL A 108 10.08 25.01 -3.80
C VAL A 108 10.93 26.04 -4.56
N LEU A 109 11.27 25.73 -5.80
CA LEU A 109 12.20 26.54 -6.59
C LEU A 109 11.45 27.58 -7.43
N ASP A 110 10.86 27.15 -8.51
CA ASP A 110 10.16 27.98 -9.48
C ASP A 110 8.94 27.23 -10.05
N GLU A 111 8.25 27.86 -10.97
CA GLU A 111 7.08 27.29 -11.65
C GLU A 111 7.40 26.99 -13.10
N TYR A 112 6.78 25.95 -13.64
CA TYR A 112 6.84 25.67 -15.07
C TYR A 112 5.45 25.20 -15.57
N THR A 113 5.23 25.38 -16.87
CA THR A 113 3.99 24.95 -17.52
C THR A 113 4.26 23.73 -18.38
N GLU A 114 3.47 22.67 -18.20
CA GLU A 114 3.48 21.49 -19.07
C GLU A 114 2.76 21.78 -20.39
N ASN A 115 2.98 20.90 -21.39
CA ASN A 115 2.37 21.06 -22.73
C ASN A 115 0.83 21.04 -22.72
N ASP A 116 0.23 20.41 -21.71
CA ASP A 116 -1.21 20.35 -21.50
C ASP A 116 -1.78 21.58 -20.76
N GLY A 117 -0.93 22.55 -20.42
CA GLY A 117 -1.31 23.79 -19.74
C GLY A 117 -1.33 23.72 -18.21
N LYS A 118 -0.96 22.61 -17.60
CA LYS A 118 -0.76 22.54 -16.14
C LYS A 118 0.41 23.40 -15.70
N ILE A 119 0.27 24.07 -14.56
CA ILE A 119 1.35 24.80 -13.91
C ILE A 119 1.77 24.02 -12.68
N LEU A 120 3.05 23.63 -12.62
CA LEU A 120 3.64 22.86 -11.53
C LEU A 120 4.78 23.65 -10.90
N TYR A 121 5.10 23.27 -9.65
CA TYR A 121 6.33 23.73 -8.99
C TYR A 121 7.48 22.76 -9.29
N ARG A 122 8.68 23.32 -9.57
CA ARG A 122 9.94 22.56 -9.42
C ARG A 122 10.33 22.55 -7.96
N TYR A 123 10.92 21.45 -7.53
CA TYR A 123 11.27 21.24 -6.13
C TYR A 123 12.52 20.38 -6.00
N ASN A 124 13.21 20.53 -4.88
CA ASN A 124 14.25 19.62 -4.42
C ASN A 124 13.83 19.05 -3.06
N GLU A 125 14.08 17.76 -2.84
CA GLU A 125 13.86 17.16 -1.53
C GLU A 125 14.89 17.72 -0.53
N ILE A 126 14.44 18.03 0.68
CA ILE A 126 15.28 18.40 1.81
C ILE A 126 15.76 17.10 2.48
N PRO A 127 17.05 16.70 2.33
CA PRO A 127 17.51 15.36 2.71
C PRO A 127 17.54 15.13 4.21
N GLU A 128 17.55 16.19 5.00
CA GLU A 128 17.56 16.17 6.47
C GLU A 128 16.40 15.34 7.05
N TYR A 129 15.24 15.36 6.40
CA TYR A 129 14.05 14.67 6.85
C TYR A 129 13.78 13.35 6.12
N ALA A 130 14.66 12.93 5.23
CA ALA A 130 14.47 11.72 4.40
C ALA A 130 14.28 10.44 5.22
N SER A 131 14.90 10.35 6.41
CA SER A 131 14.75 9.19 7.31
C SER A 131 13.34 9.02 7.87
N LEU A 132 12.50 10.05 7.88
CA LEU A 132 11.12 10.04 8.36
C LEU A 132 10.11 9.89 7.21
N LYS A 133 10.55 10.07 5.97
CA LYS A 133 9.72 9.99 4.76
C LYS A 133 9.08 8.61 4.64
N ALA A 134 7.77 8.60 4.43
CA ALA A 134 6.91 7.40 4.40
C ALA A 134 6.99 6.51 5.65
N ARG A 135 7.57 7.00 6.77
CA ARG A 135 7.70 6.26 8.03
C ARG A 135 6.99 6.93 9.19
N ALA A 136 6.95 8.27 9.20
CA ALA A 136 6.27 9.01 10.25
C ALA A 136 4.78 9.15 9.93
N VAL A 137 3.94 8.68 10.85
CA VAL A 137 2.48 8.90 10.84
C VAL A 137 2.17 9.93 11.90
N VAL A 138 1.46 10.98 11.51
CA VAL A 138 1.08 12.07 12.40
C VAL A 138 -0.43 12.16 12.55
N TYR A 139 -0.88 12.61 13.72
CA TYR A 139 -2.24 12.99 13.96
C TYR A 139 -2.36 14.52 13.79
N TYR A 140 -3.31 14.95 13.00
CA TYR A 140 -3.75 16.34 12.91
C TYR A 140 -5.20 16.41 12.44
N LYS A 141 -6.05 17.12 13.18
CA LYS A 141 -7.45 17.35 12.82
C LYS A 141 -7.61 18.74 12.23
N ARG A 142 -8.00 18.80 10.95
CA ARG A 142 -8.30 20.10 10.31
C ARG A 142 -9.50 20.78 10.95
N ASP A 143 -9.48 22.11 10.96
CA ASP A 143 -10.63 22.90 11.43
C ASP A 143 -11.88 22.58 10.61
N PRO A 144 -13.06 22.52 11.24
CA PRO A 144 -14.31 22.38 10.53
C PRO A 144 -14.48 23.50 9.49
N GLY A 145 -14.83 23.10 8.23
CA GLY A 145 -15.05 24.05 7.14
C GLY A 145 -13.82 24.48 6.36
N TYR A 146 -12.59 24.11 6.77
CA TYR A 146 -11.41 24.35 5.97
C TYR A 146 -11.31 23.35 4.84
N THR A 147 -11.47 23.82 3.59
CA THR A 147 -11.46 22.98 2.37
C THR A 147 -10.12 23.01 1.64
N GLY A 148 -9.21 23.92 2.00
CA GLY A 148 -7.89 24.04 1.39
C GLY A 148 -6.98 22.85 1.72
N VAL A 149 -6.04 22.57 0.83
CA VAL A 149 -5.02 21.52 1.04
C VAL A 149 -3.68 22.10 1.48
N VAL A 150 -3.45 23.40 1.27
CA VAL A 150 -2.18 24.11 1.58
C VAL A 150 -2.40 25.14 2.67
N PHE A 151 -1.63 25.02 3.73
CA PHE A 151 -1.56 25.97 4.83
C PHE A 151 -0.25 26.77 4.67
N ASN A 152 -0.37 28.01 4.23
CA ASN A 152 0.77 28.95 4.15
C ASN A 152 0.99 29.61 5.50
N LEU A 153 2.15 29.41 6.10
CA LEU A 153 2.41 29.77 7.50
C LEU A 153 3.15 31.11 7.65
N SER A 154 3.62 31.73 6.56
CA SER A 154 4.44 32.95 6.58
C SER A 154 3.82 34.13 7.35
N ASN A 155 2.51 34.35 7.18
CA ASN A 155 1.80 35.50 7.76
C ASN A 155 0.71 35.08 8.73
N ASN A 156 0.81 33.91 9.35
CA ASN A 156 -0.22 33.39 10.24
C ASN A 156 0.39 32.74 11.50
N GLU A 157 0.70 33.57 12.49
CA GLU A 157 1.28 33.12 13.77
C GLU A 157 0.37 32.17 14.54
N GLU A 158 -0.94 32.44 14.56
CA GLU A 158 -1.91 31.60 15.25
C GLU A 158 -1.88 30.19 14.66
N ARG A 159 -1.84 30.07 13.32
CA ARG A 159 -1.77 28.79 12.63
C ARG A 159 -0.45 28.07 12.88
N ARG A 160 0.70 28.80 12.98
CA ARG A 160 1.98 28.18 13.34
C ARG A 160 1.91 27.56 14.74
N ARG A 161 1.38 28.30 15.71
CA ARG A 161 1.20 27.81 17.10
C ARG A 161 0.22 26.63 17.15
N ASP A 162 -0.86 26.68 16.38
CA ASP A 162 -1.81 25.56 16.28
C ASP A 162 -1.11 24.30 15.79
N PHE A 163 -0.39 24.34 14.67
CA PHE A 163 0.33 23.19 14.16
C PHE A 163 1.39 22.67 15.13
N LEU A 164 2.18 23.55 15.75
CA LEU A 164 3.17 23.15 16.75
C LEU A 164 2.52 22.42 17.94
N LYS A 165 1.36 22.87 18.36
CA LYS A 165 0.67 22.29 19.52
C LYS A 165 -0.09 21.02 19.19
N THR A 166 -0.72 20.92 18.01
CA THR A 166 -1.74 19.91 17.73
C THR A 166 -1.32 18.83 16.75
N MET A 167 -0.27 19.09 15.92
CA MET A 167 0.26 18.06 15.04
C MET A 167 1.20 17.13 15.81
N THR A 168 0.66 15.98 16.23
CA THR A 168 1.39 15.04 17.09
C THR A 168 1.82 13.81 16.32
N LEU A 169 2.94 13.22 16.74
CA LEU A 169 3.45 11.96 16.21
C LEU A 169 2.63 10.80 16.77
N GLU A 170 2.07 9.96 15.90
CA GLU A 170 1.45 8.70 16.30
C GLU A 170 2.45 7.55 16.31
N LYS A 171 3.27 7.45 15.27
CA LYS A 171 4.32 6.42 15.19
C LYS A 171 5.40 6.78 14.20
N ILE A 172 6.59 6.23 14.41
CA ILE A 172 7.64 6.09 13.38
C ILE A 172 7.80 4.60 13.11
N ALA A 173 7.46 4.18 11.89
CA ALA A 173 7.64 2.80 11.48
C ALA A 173 9.13 2.51 11.20
N GLN A 174 9.58 1.29 11.43
CA GLN A 174 10.95 0.85 11.16
C GLN A 174 11.24 0.87 9.65
N SER A 175 10.27 0.51 8.83
CA SER A 175 10.29 0.58 7.36
C SER A 175 9.17 1.51 6.86
N PRO A 176 9.17 1.95 5.59
CA PRO A 176 8.08 2.75 5.03
C PRO A 176 6.72 2.12 5.29
N VAL A 177 5.77 2.93 5.75
CA VAL A 177 4.40 2.50 6.04
C VAL A 177 3.72 2.11 4.74
N SER A 178 3.46 0.82 4.56
CA SER A 178 2.76 0.30 3.39
C SER A 178 1.32 0.81 3.33
N ALA A 179 0.84 1.09 2.12
CA ALA A 179 -0.59 1.27 1.85
C ALA A 179 -1.36 -0.03 2.08
N LEU A 180 -0.66 -1.15 2.04
CA LEU A 180 -1.20 -2.49 2.12
C LEU A 180 -0.70 -3.19 3.41
N PRO A 181 -1.28 -2.89 4.60
CA PRO A 181 -0.94 -3.61 5.82
C PRO A 181 -1.36 -5.08 5.71
N PHE A 182 -0.59 -5.97 6.32
CA PHE A 182 -1.01 -7.38 6.40
C PHE A 182 -2.13 -7.53 7.44
N SER A 183 -3.33 -7.85 6.96
CA SER A 183 -4.55 -7.95 7.79
C SER A 183 -4.94 -9.37 8.20
N GLY A 184 -4.01 -10.32 8.09
CA GLY A 184 -4.27 -11.75 8.32
C GLY A 184 -4.49 -12.52 7.01
N TYR A 185 -4.15 -13.80 7.02
CA TYR A 185 -4.19 -14.67 5.82
C TYR A 185 -5.60 -14.81 5.24
N GLU A 186 -6.61 -14.86 6.10
CA GLU A 186 -8.02 -14.97 5.75
C GLU A 186 -8.59 -13.75 5.01
N ASN A 187 -7.91 -12.60 5.16
CA ASN A 187 -8.30 -11.34 4.53
C ASN A 187 -7.52 -11.05 3.24
N VAL A 188 -6.64 -11.95 2.83
CA VAL A 188 -5.79 -11.74 1.65
C VAL A 188 -6.62 -11.81 0.37
N ARG A 189 -6.70 -10.68 -0.30
CA ARG A 189 -7.35 -10.52 -1.61
C ARG A 189 -6.65 -9.40 -2.39
N LEU A 190 -5.61 -9.75 -3.12
CA LEU A 190 -4.72 -8.81 -3.79
C LEU A 190 -4.99 -8.76 -5.30
N THR A 191 -5.01 -7.57 -5.88
CA THR A 191 -4.78 -7.39 -7.31
C THR A 191 -3.33 -7.75 -7.65
N HIS A 192 -2.99 -7.91 -8.94
CA HIS A 192 -1.60 -8.18 -9.32
C HIS A 192 -0.64 -7.07 -8.86
N ARG A 193 -1.05 -5.80 -8.98
CA ARG A 193 -0.25 -4.67 -8.48
C ARG A 193 0.00 -4.74 -6.98
N GLN A 194 -1.03 -5.05 -6.20
CA GLN A 194 -0.91 -5.26 -4.76
C GLN A 194 -0.05 -6.47 -4.40
N LEU A 195 -0.06 -7.52 -5.23
CA LEU A 195 0.85 -8.66 -5.09
C LEU A 195 2.30 -8.22 -5.23
N VAL A 196 2.62 -7.40 -6.25
CA VAL A 196 3.98 -6.85 -6.44
C VAL A 196 4.41 -6.01 -5.24
N GLU A 197 3.53 -5.21 -4.67
CA GLU A 197 3.79 -4.46 -3.45
C GLU A 197 4.01 -5.40 -2.24
N ALA A 198 3.11 -6.35 -2.03
CA ALA A 198 3.15 -7.28 -0.90
C ALA A 198 4.46 -8.09 -0.85
N VAL A 199 4.93 -8.63 -1.96
CA VAL A 199 6.18 -9.43 -1.99
C VAL A 199 7.45 -8.59 -1.76
N ASN A 200 7.35 -7.27 -1.83
CA ASN A 200 8.44 -6.33 -1.54
C ASN A 200 8.31 -5.67 -0.16
N ASN A 201 7.16 -5.78 0.49
CA ASN A 201 6.90 -5.24 1.82
C ASN A 201 7.41 -6.18 2.92
N GLU A 202 8.07 -5.66 3.95
CA GLU A 202 8.72 -6.47 4.99
C GLU A 202 7.72 -7.26 5.82
N GLU A 203 6.60 -6.66 6.24
CA GLU A 203 5.54 -7.31 7.02
C GLU A 203 4.92 -8.48 6.24
N TRP A 204 4.54 -8.24 4.99
CA TRP A 204 4.02 -9.26 4.09
C TRP A 204 5.04 -10.38 3.82
N ARG A 205 6.31 -10.02 3.60
CA ARG A 205 7.37 -11.02 3.37
C ARG A 205 7.58 -11.92 4.57
N ALA A 206 7.53 -11.36 5.79
CA ALA A 206 7.59 -12.15 7.01
C ALA A 206 6.40 -13.10 7.11
N ALA A 207 5.18 -12.62 6.89
CA ALA A 207 3.96 -13.43 6.93
C ALA A 207 3.96 -14.51 5.84
N LEU A 208 4.12 -14.14 4.56
CA LEU A 208 4.09 -15.11 3.45
C LEU A 208 5.25 -16.11 3.49
N GLY A 209 6.40 -15.73 4.07
CA GLY A 209 7.57 -16.61 4.21
C GLY A 209 7.45 -17.62 5.36
N SER A 210 6.51 -17.43 6.29
CA SER A 210 6.32 -18.28 7.46
C SER A 210 5.31 -19.41 7.26
N VAL A 211 4.63 -19.47 6.11
CA VAL A 211 3.58 -20.46 5.83
C VAL A 211 3.76 -21.14 4.48
N GLN A 212 3.26 -22.37 4.41
CA GLN A 212 2.92 -23.06 3.17
C GLN A 212 1.40 -22.86 2.94
N ALA A 213 0.93 -22.92 1.68
CA ALA A 213 -0.46 -22.61 1.41
C ALA A 213 -1.02 -23.29 0.16
N VAL A 214 -2.34 -23.45 0.14
CA VAL A 214 -3.12 -23.52 -1.08
C VAL A 214 -3.73 -22.14 -1.35
N TYR A 215 -3.59 -21.65 -2.56
CA TYR A 215 -4.00 -20.31 -2.96
C TYR A 215 -4.84 -20.33 -4.24
N LEU A 216 -5.56 -19.23 -4.45
CA LEU A 216 -6.47 -19.03 -5.58
C LEU A 216 -6.04 -17.84 -6.40
N GLN A 217 -5.97 -18.00 -7.72
CA GLN A 217 -5.97 -16.90 -8.66
C GLN A 217 -7.35 -16.86 -9.35
N THR A 218 -8.01 -15.72 -9.28
CA THR A 218 -9.31 -15.50 -9.90
C THR A 218 -9.18 -14.51 -11.05
N ASP A 219 -9.55 -14.93 -12.23
CA ASP A 219 -9.78 -14.01 -13.35
C ASP A 219 -11.12 -13.29 -13.14
N ARG A 220 -11.06 -12.04 -12.74
CA ARG A 220 -12.25 -11.23 -12.45
C ARG A 220 -13.11 -10.92 -13.68
N ARG A 221 -12.56 -11.11 -14.88
CA ARG A 221 -13.30 -10.90 -16.13
C ARG A 221 -14.16 -12.07 -16.51
N THR A 222 -13.66 -13.30 -16.33
CA THR A 222 -14.34 -14.53 -16.72
C THR A 222 -14.98 -15.25 -15.55
N GLY A 223 -14.54 -14.99 -14.32
CA GLY A 223 -14.89 -15.74 -13.12
C GLY A 223 -14.13 -17.06 -13.01
N TRP A 224 -13.18 -17.35 -13.89
CA TRP A 224 -12.41 -18.60 -13.87
C TRP A 224 -11.33 -18.60 -12.80
N HIS A 225 -10.98 -19.80 -12.35
CA HIS A 225 -10.08 -20.01 -11.25
C HIS A 225 -8.85 -20.84 -11.66
N TYR A 226 -7.71 -20.50 -11.05
CA TYR A 226 -6.55 -21.36 -10.94
C TYR A 226 -6.28 -21.59 -9.45
N VAL A 227 -6.26 -22.86 -9.04
CA VAL A 227 -5.83 -23.28 -7.71
C VAL A 227 -4.39 -23.74 -7.80
N GLY A 228 -3.56 -23.26 -6.90
CA GLY A 228 -2.17 -23.68 -6.81
C GLY A 228 -1.73 -23.89 -5.38
N SER A 229 -0.63 -24.59 -5.19
CA SER A 229 -0.01 -24.79 -3.90
C SER A 229 1.42 -24.25 -3.85
N ALA A 230 1.83 -23.87 -2.66
CA ALA A 230 3.19 -23.46 -2.35
C ALA A 230 3.68 -24.23 -1.13
N TYR A 231 4.63 -25.10 -1.34
CA TYR A 231 5.24 -25.91 -0.30
C TYR A 231 6.77 -25.91 -0.41
N SER A 232 7.44 -26.13 0.70
CA SER A 232 8.90 -26.19 0.75
C SER A 232 9.38 -27.58 0.31
N ARG A 233 10.26 -27.60 -0.72
CA ARG A 233 11.03 -28.81 -1.02
C ARG A 233 12.26 -28.86 -0.12
N LYS A 234 12.78 -30.08 0.19
CA LYS A 234 14.00 -30.25 1.00
C LYS A 234 15.11 -29.33 0.50
N GLY A 235 15.51 -28.34 1.32
CA GLY A 235 16.59 -27.40 1.03
C GLY A 235 16.16 -26.06 0.42
N ALA A 236 14.87 -25.82 0.15
CA ALA A 236 14.36 -24.54 -0.31
C ALA A 236 13.26 -24.04 0.67
N SER A 237 13.59 -23.06 1.49
CA SER A 237 12.75 -22.59 2.59
C SER A 237 12.07 -21.27 2.28
N HIS A 238 11.05 -21.24 1.39
CA HIS A 238 10.40 -19.96 1.15
C HIS A 238 8.86 -20.01 1.01
N GLY A 239 8.23 -21.14 1.21
CA GLY A 239 6.77 -21.24 1.29
C GLY A 239 6.01 -20.45 0.21
N LEU A 240 4.93 -19.81 0.63
CA LEU A 240 4.06 -19.00 -0.25
C LEU A 240 4.78 -17.79 -0.85
N LEU A 241 5.70 -17.16 -0.11
CA LEU A 241 6.46 -15.99 -0.57
C LEU A 241 7.23 -16.26 -1.87
N SER A 242 7.92 -17.43 -1.96
CA SER A 242 8.71 -17.77 -3.15
C SER A 242 7.82 -17.86 -4.39
N ARG A 243 6.70 -18.58 -4.27
CA ARG A 243 5.75 -18.74 -5.36
C ARG A 243 5.14 -17.41 -5.81
N TRP A 244 4.76 -16.56 -4.88
CA TRP A 244 4.15 -15.28 -5.20
C TRP A 244 5.16 -14.26 -5.74
N LYS A 245 6.44 -14.35 -5.38
CA LYS A 245 7.50 -13.59 -6.04
C LYS A 245 7.68 -13.96 -7.51
N GLU A 246 7.58 -15.24 -7.87
CA GLU A 246 7.61 -15.68 -9.27
C GLU A 246 6.49 -15.00 -10.07
N TYR A 247 5.26 -15.01 -9.55
CA TYR A 247 4.12 -14.32 -10.20
C TYR A 247 4.32 -12.81 -10.30
N ALA A 248 4.88 -12.17 -9.29
CA ALA A 248 5.13 -10.73 -9.26
C ALA A 248 6.27 -10.29 -10.18
N SER A 249 7.24 -11.18 -10.50
CA SER A 249 8.47 -10.85 -11.26
C SER A 249 8.41 -11.13 -12.74
N GLY A 250 7.27 -11.51 -13.29
CA GLY A 250 7.05 -11.70 -14.73
C GLY A 250 6.82 -13.13 -15.18
N ASP A 251 7.05 -14.16 -14.36
CA ASP A 251 6.53 -15.51 -14.65
C ASP A 251 5.10 -15.65 -14.08
N HIS A 252 4.18 -14.94 -14.72
CA HIS A 252 2.77 -14.93 -14.32
C HIS A 252 2.11 -16.31 -14.36
N SER A 253 2.74 -17.29 -14.98
CA SER A 253 2.16 -18.61 -15.20
C SER A 253 2.51 -19.61 -14.10
N GLY A 254 3.63 -19.43 -13.39
CA GLY A 254 4.16 -20.44 -12.48
C GLY A 254 4.36 -21.81 -13.13
N GLY A 255 4.59 -21.84 -14.46
CA GLY A 255 4.67 -23.07 -15.26
C GLY A 255 3.35 -23.54 -15.88
N ASN A 256 2.19 -22.99 -15.49
CA ASN A 256 0.91 -23.36 -16.04
C ASN A 256 0.72 -22.87 -17.48
N LYS A 257 0.40 -23.80 -18.41
CA LYS A 257 0.26 -23.49 -19.84
C LYS A 257 -0.93 -22.59 -20.15
N GLN A 258 -2.04 -22.74 -19.43
CA GLN A 258 -3.26 -21.96 -19.66
C GLN A 258 -3.04 -20.48 -19.26
N LEU A 259 -2.41 -20.23 -18.11
CA LEU A 259 -2.06 -18.89 -17.66
C LEU A 259 -1.03 -18.24 -18.59
N ARG A 260 -0.04 -19.01 -19.08
CA ARG A 260 0.97 -18.52 -20.03
C ARG A 260 0.34 -18.00 -21.32
N ASN A 261 -0.72 -18.62 -21.79
CA ASN A 261 -1.42 -18.22 -23.01
C ASN A 261 -2.21 -16.91 -22.87
N LEU A 262 -2.50 -16.45 -21.66
CA LEU A 262 -3.21 -15.18 -21.44
C LEU A 262 -2.35 -13.94 -21.66
N GLY A 263 -1.03 -14.07 -21.50
CA GLY A 263 -0.10 -12.95 -21.53
C GLY A 263 -0.12 -12.09 -20.26
N ALA A 264 1.03 -11.47 -19.99
CA ALA A 264 1.30 -10.71 -18.77
C ALA A 264 0.28 -9.58 -18.55
N GLY A 265 0.08 -8.72 -19.53
CA GLY A 265 -0.82 -7.56 -19.40
C GLY A 265 -2.29 -7.91 -19.15
N TYR A 266 -2.74 -9.08 -19.56
CA TYR A 266 -4.09 -9.57 -19.23
C TYR A 266 -4.17 -9.95 -17.75
N ILE A 267 -3.18 -10.70 -17.25
CA ILE A 267 -3.11 -11.15 -15.87
C ILE A 267 -2.98 -9.95 -14.93
N GLU A 268 -2.09 -9.01 -15.21
CA GLU A 268 -1.92 -7.79 -14.44
C GLU A 268 -3.22 -7.01 -14.26
N LYS A 269 -4.03 -6.94 -15.30
CA LYS A 269 -5.28 -6.18 -15.29
C LYS A 269 -6.44 -6.90 -14.63
N ASN A 270 -6.52 -8.22 -14.76
CA ASN A 270 -7.75 -8.95 -14.47
C ASN A 270 -7.64 -9.92 -13.29
N PHE A 271 -6.42 -10.32 -12.87
CA PHE A 271 -6.26 -11.35 -11.85
C PHE A 271 -6.28 -10.79 -10.43
N GLN A 272 -6.82 -11.61 -9.54
CA GLN A 272 -6.86 -11.42 -8.10
C GLN A 272 -6.28 -12.66 -7.42
N TYR A 273 -5.51 -12.44 -6.35
CA TYR A 273 -4.80 -13.47 -5.58
C TYR A 273 -5.39 -13.57 -4.19
N SER A 274 -5.75 -14.79 -3.76
CA SER A 274 -6.30 -15.06 -2.43
C SER A 274 -5.68 -16.31 -1.84
N ILE A 275 -5.70 -16.44 -0.51
CA ILE A 275 -5.25 -17.64 0.20
C ILE A 275 -6.50 -18.46 0.54
N LEU A 276 -6.49 -19.76 0.23
CA LEU A 276 -7.57 -20.69 0.55
C LEU A 276 -7.31 -21.41 1.88
N GLU A 277 -6.06 -21.87 2.08
CA GLU A 277 -5.67 -22.64 3.26
C GLU A 277 -4.19 -22.44 3.54
N ILE A 278 -3.81 -22.29 4.82
CA ILE A 278 -2.43 -22.18 5.26
C ILE A 278 -2.00 -23.42 6.05
N PHE A 279 -0.70 -23.72 5.98
CA PHE A 279 -0.10 -24.86 6.66
C PHE A 279 1.21 -24.43 7.34
N ASP A 280 1.53 -25.13 8.41
CA ASP A 280 2.83 -25.03 9.05
C ASP A 280 3.94 -25.46 8.10
N MET A 281 5.15 -24.86 8.25
CA MET A 281 6.31 -25.13 7.39
C MET A 281 6.80 -26.59 7.45
N ASN A 282 6.39 -27.37 8.45
CA ASN A 282 6.71 -28.79 8.59
C ASN A 282 5.66 -29.71 7.93
N LYS A 283 4.56 -29.17 7.41
CA LYS A 283 3.52 -29.96 6.73
C LYS A 283 4.12 -30.64 5.51
N SER A 284 3.76 -31.92 5.29
CA SER A 284 4.31 -32.68 4.16
C SER A 284 3.75 -32.14 2.82
N PRO A 285 4.60 -32.11 1.76
CA PRO A 285 4.15 -31.73 0.43
C PRO A 285 2.91 -32.50 -0.04
N LYS A 286 2.85 -33.80 0.23
CA LYS A 286 1.72 -34.66 -0.15
C LYS A 286 0.40 -34.18 0.43
N GLU A 287 0.37 -33.88 1.73
CA GLU A 287 -0.86 -33.40 2.38
C GLU A 287 -1.33 -32.06 1.80
N ILE A 288 -0.39 -31.18 1.39
CA ILE A 288 -0.72 -29.89 0.78
C ILE A 288 -1.25 -30.09 -0.63
N ILE A 289 -0.66 -31.00 -1.41
CA ILE A 289 -1.11 -31.40 -2.74
C ILE A 289 -2.50 -32.03 -2.68
N ASP A 290 -2.76 -32.90 -1.71
CA ASP A 290 -4.09 -33.50 -1.51
C ASP A 290 -5.15 -32.41 -1.25
N ARG A 291 -4.80 -31.36 -0.49
CA ARG A 291 -5.66 -30.20 -0.25
C ARG A 291 -5.83 -29.33 -1.50
N GLU A 292 -4.78 -29.12 -2.29
CA GLU A 292 -4.85 -28.42 -3.58
C GLU A 292 -5.84 -29.12 -4.52
N HIS A 293 -5.74 -30.45 -4.64
CA HIS A 293 -6.67 -31.26 -5.44
C HIS A 293 -8.12 -31.14 -4.95
N TRP A 294 -8.32 -31.21 -3.65
CA TRP A 294 -9.64 -31.01 -3.05
C TRP A 294 -10.25 -29.67 -3.41
N TRP A 295 -9.43 -28.59 -3.35
CA TRP A 295 -9.85 -27.24 -3.76
C TRP A 295 -10.09 -27.12 -5.26
N MET A 296 -9.29 -27.78 -6.11
CA MET A 296 -9.53 -27.84 -7.54
C MET A 296 -10.88 -28.44 -7.87
N ASP A 297 -11.23 -29.56 -7.21
CA ASP A 297 -12.52 -30.23 -7.40
C ASP A 297 -13.67 -29.37 -6.85
N THR A 298 -13.50 -28.79 -5.65
CA THR A 298 -14.52 -27.96 -4.99
C THR A 298 -14.87 -26.71 -5.81
N LEU A 299 -13.88 -26.05 -6.40
CA LEU A 299 -14.05 -24.81 -7.18
C LEU A 299 -14.28 -25.09 -8.68
N GLY A 300 -14.24 -26.35 -9.11
CA GLY A 300 -14.38 -26.71 -10.51
C GLY A 300 -13.32 -26.09 -11.42
N SER A 301 -12.09 -25.90 -10.92
CA SER A 301 -11.04 -25.18 -11.64
C SER A 301 -10.31 -26.02 -12.69
N VAL A 302 -10.54 -27.33 -12.72
CA VAL A 302 -9.90 -28.28 -13.66
C VAL A 302 -10.63 -28.26 -14.99
N ARG A 303 -9.91 -27.81 -16.03
CA ARG A 303 -10.38 -27.82 -17.41
C ARG A 303 -10.30 -29.21 -18.00
N ARG A 304 -11.44 -29.75 -18.43
CA ARG A 304 -11.54 -31.05 -19.11
C ARG A 304 -11.65 -30.86 -20.61
N ASN A 305 -11.06 -31.78 -21.37
CA ASN A 305 -11.05 -31.68 -22.84
C ASN A 305 -12.46 -31.85 -23.49
N ASN A 306 -13.39 -32.41 -22.74
CA ASN A 306 -14.75 -32.69 -23.21
C ASN A 306 -15.78 -31.66 -22.72
N ASP A 307 -15.37 -30.59 -22.05
CA ASP A 307 -16.27 -29.55 -21.59
C ASP A 307 -16.79 -28.77 -22.82
N GLU A 308 -18.12 -28.67 -22.97
CA GLU A 308 -18.75 -27.86 -24.02
C GLU A 308 -18.33 -26.39 -23.93
N VAL A 309 -18.16 -25.87 -22.72
CA VAL A 309 -17.63 -24.56 -22.43
C VAL A 309 -16.45 -24.76 -21.48
N PRO A 310 -15.20 -24.69 -21.96
CA PRO A 310 -14.05 -24.85 -21.10
C PRO A 310 -14.01 -23.72 -20.06
N HIS A 311 -13.88 -24.08 -18.78
CA HIS A 311 -13.75 -23.16 -17.67
C HIS A 311 -12.62 -23.62 -16.74
N GLY A 312 -12.04 -22.67 -15.99
CA GLY A 312 -10.90 -22.94 -15.14
C GLY A 312 -9.54 -22.96 -15.88
N TYR A 313 -8.50 -22.89 -15.10
CA TYR A 313 -7.10 -22.79 -15.58
C TYR A 313 -6.21 -23.96 -15.14
N ASN A 314 -6.70 -24.85 -14.25
CA ASN A 314 -6.00 -26.09 -13.94
C ASN A 314 -6.20 -27.10 -15.06
N SER A 315 -5.21 -27.96 -15.29
CA SER A 315 -5.30 -29.08 -16.26
C SER A 315 -5.47 -30.42 -15.55
N VAL A 316 -6.04 -31.40 -16.24
CA VAL A 316 -6.12 -32.78 -15.75
C VAL A 316 -4.73 -33.34 -15.46
N ALA A 317 -3.73 -33.03 -16.29
CA ALA A 317 -2.35 -33.45 -16.08
C ALA A 317 -1.71 -32.87 -14.81
N GLU A 318 -2.04 -31.64 -14.43
CA GLU A 318 -1.59 -31.07 -13.15
C GLU A 318 -2.24 -31.79 -11.96
N ARG A 319 -3.50 -32.20 -12.09
CA ARG A 319 -4.25 -32.95 -11.10
C ARG A 319 -3.68 -34.38 -10.91
N GLU A 320 -3.19 -35.02 -11.97
CA GLU A 320 -2.71 -36.41 -11.97
C GLU A 320 -1.19 -36.53 -11.69
N ASN A 321 -0.36 -35.56 -12.14
CA ASN A 321 1.10 -35.65 -12.03
C ASN A 321 1.66 -35.33 -10.64
N SER A 322 0.88 -34.78 -9.74
CA SER A 322 1.29 -34.50 -8.36
C SER A 322 1.47 -35.76 -7.52
N ASP A 323 0.89 -36.87 -7.94
CA ASP A 323 1.05 -38.19 -7.28
C ASP A 323 2.41 -38.86 -7.53
N GLN A 324 3.24 -38.31 -8.45
CA GLN A 324 4.53 -38.92 -8.85
C GLN A 324 5.77 -38.31 -8.16
N HIS A 325 5.59 -37.42 -7.20
CA HIS A 325 6.70 -36.79 -6.46
C HIS A 325 6.82 -37.36 -5.05
N GLU A 326 6.98 -38.67 -4.92
CA GLU A 326 7.52 -39.33 -3.72
C GLU A 326 9.04 -39.13 -3.55
#